data_9e995cdf864c472b77e1962912cab3eb
#
_entry.id   9e995cdf864c472b77e1962912cab3eb
#
_cell.length_a   1.000
_cell.length_b   1.000
_cell.length_c   1.000
_cell.angle_alpha   90.00
_cell.angle_beta   90.00
_cell.angle_gamma   90.00
#
_symmetry.space_group_name_H-M   'P 1'
#
loop_
_entity.id
_entity.type
_entity.pdbx_description
1 polymer ?
#
loop_
_entity_poly.entity_id
_entity_poly.type
_entity_poly.pdbx_seq_one_letter_code
_entity_poly.pdbx_strand_id
1 'polypeptide(L)' 'MKTATDRAVEAIEATEKIFAEEMGATLDLSPAAKMTLIATITAAIRAAVAEERQQLTGVM' A
#
# COMPACT_ATOMS: atom_id res chain seq x y z
N MET A 1 -3.04 12.48 -11.06
CA MET A 1 -3.68 11.84 -9.88
C MET A 1 -3.15 10.41 -9.72
N LYS A 2 -2.74 10.07 -8.50
CA LYS A 2 -2.18 8.74 -8.25
C LYS A 2 -3.27 7.70 -8.08
N THR A 3 -3.05 6.53 -8.66
CA THR A 3 -3.96 5.39 -8.50
C THR A 3 -3.70 4.69 -7.17
N ALA A 4 -4.60 3.78 -6.77
CA ALA A 4 -4.38 2.96 -5.59
C ALA A 4 -3.12 2.10 -5.74
N THR A 5 -2.85 1.60 -6.94
CA THR A 5 -1.64 0.83 -7.22
C THR A 5 -0.38 1.68 -7.03
N ASP A 6 -0.39 2.92 -7.51
CA ASP A 6 0.74 3.84 -7.34
C ASP A 6 1.02 4.10 -5.85
N ARG A 7 -0.04 4.30 -5.07
CA ARG A 7 0.08 4.50 -3.62
C ARG A 7 0.63 3.26 -2.92
N ALA A 8 0.22 2.08 -3.36
CA ALA A 8 0.72 0.81 -2.81
C ALA A 8 2.22 0.65 -3.09
N VAL A 9 2.65 0.96 -4.32
CA VAL A 9 4.07 0.89 -4.69
C VAL A 9 4.89 1.87 -3.83
N GLU A 10 4.41 3.09 -3.65
CA GLU A 10 5.09 4.08 -2.82
C GLU A 10 5.21 3.62 -1.36
N ALA A 11 4.14 3.00 -0.83
CA ALA A 11 4.16 2.49 0.55
C ALA A 11 5.20 1.39 0.71
N ILE A 12 5.32 0.50 -0.26
CA ILE A 12 6.32 -0.57 -0.24
C ILE A 12 7.72 0.00 -0.32
N GLU A 13 7.96 0.95 -1.22
CA GLU A 13 9.27 1.60 -1.35
C GLU A 13 9.65 2.34 -0.07
N ALA A 14 8.71 3.04 0.55
CA ALA A 14 8.94 3.71 1.82
C ALA A 14 9.29 2.71 2.92
N THR A 15 8.59 1.57 2.95
CA THR A 15 8.87 0.51 3.92
C THR A 15 10.26 -0.07 3.73
N GLU A 16 10.66 -0.32 2.48
CA GLU A 16 12.00 -0.82 2.17
C GLU A 16 13.07 0.16 2.63
N LYS A 17 12.85 1.45 2.41
CA LYS A 17 13.78 2.49 2.81
C LYS A 17 13.91 2.57 4.34
N ILE A 18 12.78 2.57 5.04
CA ILE A 18 12.78 2.62 6.51
C ILE A 18 13.47 1.41 7.08
N PHE A 19 13.20 0.23 6.52
CA PHE A 19 13.83 -1.01 6.95
C PHE A 19 15.36 -0.92 6.80
N ALA A 20 15.82 -0.43 5.65
CA ALA A 20 17.24 -0.29 5.40
C ALA A 20 17.91 0.67 6.39
N GLU A 21 17.25 1.79 6.71
CA GLU A 21 17.76 2.78 7.66
C GLU A 21 17.78 2.24 9.09
N GLU A 22 16.70 1.58 9.52
CA GLU A 22 16.57 1.11 10.90
C GLU A 22 17.39 -0.16 11.18
N MET A 23 17.42 -1.07 10.24
CA MET A 23 18.05 -2.39 10.43
C MET A 23 19.46 -2.47 9.84
N GLY A 24 19.87 -1.47 9.07
CA GLY A 24 21.16 -1.48 8.42
C GLY A 24 21.31 -2.54 7.34
N ALA A 25 20.19 -3.06 6.83
CA ALA A 25 20.18 -4.11 5.81
C ALA A 25 19.06 -3.86 4.83
N THR A 26 19.28 -4.20 3.58
CA THR A 26 18.27 -4.07 2.53
C THR A 26 17.22 -5.18 2.67
N LEU A 27 15.94 -4.78 2.61
CA LEU A 27 14.85 -5.74 2.58
C LEU A 27 14.80 -6.36 1.20
N ASP A 28 15.13 -7.65 1.12
CA ASP A 28 15.22 -8.37 -0.15
C ASP A 28 13.92 -9.12 -0.42
N LEU A 29 12.99 -8.45 -1.11
CA LEU A 29 11.72 -9.05 -1.48
C LEU A 29 11.82 -9.65 -2.88
N SER A 30 11.38 -10.90 -3.03
CA SER A 30 11.28 -11.52 -4.35
C SER A 30 10.24 -10.77 -5.19
N PRO A 31 10.35 -10.82 -6.54
CA PRO A 31 9.34 -10.18 -7.39
C PRO A 31 7.91 -10.68 -7.11
N ALA A 32 7.75 -11.97 -6.84
CA ALA A 32 6.44 -12.55 -6.53
C ALA A 32 5.89 -12.00 -5.22
N ALA A 33 6.72 -11.91 -4.17
CA ALA A 33 6.31 -11.35 -2.88
C ALA A 33 5.93 -9.88 -3.04
N LYS A 34 6.69 -9.13 -3.82
CA LYS A 34 6.45 -7.72 -4.07
C LYS A 34 5.11 -7.52 -4.78
N MET A 35 4.82 -8.34 -5.78
CA MET A 35 3.53 -8.29 -6.50
C MET A 35 2.36 -8.61 -5.58
N THR A 36 2.51 -9.60 -4.71
CA THR A 36 1.50 -9.97 -3.73
C THR A 36 1.22 -8.81 -2.78
N LEU A 37 2.27 -8.15 -2.29
CA LEU A 37 2.13 -7.00 -1.41
C LEU A 37 1.42 -5.84 -2.11
N ILE A 38 1.79 -5.56 -3.35
CA ILE A 38 1.15 -4.50 -4.14
C ILE A 38 -0.34 -4.79 -4.29
N ALA A 39 -0.71 -6.03 -4.64
CA ALA A 39 -2.10 -6.42 -4.80
C ALA A 39 -2.88 -6.29 -3.48
N THR A 40 -2.29 -6.73 -2.38
CA THR A 40 -2.91 -6.68 -1.06
C THR A 40 -3.14 -5.24 -0.60
N ILE A 41 -2.13 -4.40 -0.74
CA ILE A 41 -2.22 -3.00 -0.33
C ILE A 41 -3.20 -2.25 -1.23
N THR A 42 -3.17 -2.52 -2.53
CA THR A 42 -4.11 -1.90 -3.47
C THR A 42 -5.56 -2.25 -3.09
N ALA A 43 -5.83 -3.51 -2.77
CA ALA A 43 -7.15 -3.93 -2.34
C ALA A 43 -7.58 -3.24 -1.05
N ALA A 44 -6.66 -3.10 -0.09
CA ALA A 44 -6.94 -2.41 1.18
C ALA A 44 -7.27 -0.93 0.95
N ILE A 45 -6.54 -0.27 0.07
CA ILE A 45 -6.80 1.14 -0.24
C ILE A 45 -8.17 1.31 -0.89
N ARG A 46 -8.52 0.43 -1.82
CA ARG A 46 -9.84 0.47 -2.48
C ARG A 46 -10.98 0.22 -1.51
N ALA A 47 -10.78 -0.73 -0.59
CA ALA A 47 -11.78 -1.01 0.43
C ALA A 47 -11.97 0.18 1.37
N ALA A 48 -10.89 0.83 1.79
CA ALA A 48 -10.95 2.01 2.64
C ALA A 48 -11.69 3.16 1.96
N VAL A 49 -11.41 3.39 0.68
CA VAL A 49 -12.10 4.44 -0.08
C VAL A 49 -13.59 4.14 -0.20
N ALA A 50 -13.94 2.87 -0.46
CA ALA A 50 -15.34 2.46 -0.55
C ALA A 50 -16.07 2.66 0.77
N GLU A 51 -15.43 2.32 1.90
CA GLU A 51 -16.02 2.52 3.22
C GLU A 51 -16.25 4.00 3.51
N GLU A 52 -15.30 4.86 3.18
CA GLU A 52 -15.45 6.30 3.36
C GLU A 52 -16.63 6.85 2.56
N ARG A 53 -16.78 6.38 1.32
CA ARG A 53 -17.91 6.79 0.48
C ARG A 53 -19.24 6.34 1.07
N GLN A 54 -19.30 5.12 1.59
CA GLN A 54 -20.50 4.60 2.24
C GLN A 54 -20.87 5.41 3.48
N GLN A 55 -19.87 5.76 4.29
CA GLN A 55 -20.10 6.56 5.48
C GLN A 55 -20.64 7.96 5.13
N LEU A 56 -20.06 8.58 4.11
CA LEU A 56 -20.52 9.88 3.65
C LEU A 56 -21.96 9.83 3.13
N THR A 57 -22.30 8.77 2.42
CA THR A 57 -23.65 8.57 1.90
C THR A 57 -24.64 8.24 3.01
N GLY A 58 -24.22 7.49 4.02
CA GLY A 58 -25.07 7.08 5.13
C GLY A 58 -25.39 8.18 6.13
N VAL A 59 -24.66 9.27 6.12
CA VAL A 59 -24.84 10.36 7.06
C VAL A 59 -26.04 11.26 6.69
N MET A 60 -26.52 11.12 5.49
CA MET A 60 -27.66 11.93 5.04
C MET A 60 -29.00 11.40 5.48
#